data_ddc84885e3c371af2ec512848b24dd8a
#
_entry.id   ddc84885e3c371af2ec512848b24dd8a
#
_cell.length_a   1.000
_cell.length_b   1.000
_cell.length_c   1.000
_cell.angle_alpha   90.00
_cell.angle_beta   90.00
_cell.angle_gamma   90.00
#
_symmetry.space_group_name_H-M   'P 1'
#
loop_
_entity.id
_entity.type
_entity.pdbx_description
1 polymer ?
#
loop_
_entity_poly.entity_id
_entity_poly.type
_entity_poly.pdbx_seq_one_letter_code
_entity_poly.pdbx_strand_id
1 'polypeptide(L)'
;MNLGIARRAKRPQFSSLVLGFGVGSWLLGAKHLSPWNYSWLYSKGDGALTQLGFEFFRKTPLLQWPLTAVPQYVKGSNMILPTENAVANLLGKLFGLVVSGNFQFVGLWIAACFALQGYFGVKLLSHFINSGSAQIFGSLFFVFSPALLFRVGVMNHYHLGAHWMILFALYLYFDKESRTRTWGVLLFFGMVTSVYIAVMLAVLFIAHQVKIYFYKKSIKVSEFVLPIAFAAFGFWVMGYLSMRSSITGSNFFRLNAISYLNPGFSDTGSFSLLLNNLGNSRIRNLFSEEWEGFQYLGTVVIAGVLLGLVTAKKNIWLCNWREYAPIVFAGSVLLAFALSDRIVILQREISYWWPSPLLDLRQVFRGATRFGWPMYYLIILFAVVQISHFCSAKKSKVGVFIAAALMLIESSPGIAYIRHELLTAKPYVSSIVDPRWNEIATSHSSVVIYPNFDLQIGEVTGDAKVWVDRWFDLAKFAVDHDLSTNFGYVPRPLTEYIAEQDERVLSELETGSLWPGTIYVLANKSVWEKFSQSNSRTADALEIDGYFVLSTKD
;
A
#
# COMPACT_ATOMS: atom_id res chain seq x y z
N MET A 1 39.36 24.92 3.30
CA MET A 1 39.17 24.24 2.01
C MET A 1 38.13 23.08 2.04
N ASN A 2 37.55 22.74 3.17
CA ASN A 2 36.60 21.57 3.31
C ASN A 2 35.11 21.87 3.10
N LEU A 3 34.69 23.15 3.11
CA LEU A 3 33.29 23.53 2.95
C LEU A 3 32.76 23.42 1.49
N GLY A 4 33.65 23.52 0.51
CA GLY A 4 33.29 23.42 -0.92
C GLY A 4 33.06 21.99 -1.38
N ILE A 5 33.74 21.00 -0.80
CA ILE A 5 33.62 19.59 -1.15
C ILE A 5 32.31 19.01 -0.56
N ALA A 6 31.97 19.36 0.67
CA ALA A 6 30.73 18.94 1.32
C ALA A 6 29.44 19.50 0.63
N ARG A 7 29.53 20.74 0.09
CA ARG A 7 28.42 21.33 -0.68
C ARG A 7 28.25 20.72 -2.08
N ARG A 8 29.34 20.32 -2.75
CA ARG A 8 29.27 19.65 -4.06
C ARG A 8 28.66 18.24 -3.96
N ALA A 9 28.88 17.52 -2.86
CA ALA A 9 28.33 16.16 -2.66
C ALA A 9 26.81 16.09 -2.45
N LYS A 10 26.17 17.18 -2.02
CA LYS A 10 24.70 17.22 -1.76
C LYS A 10 23.84 17.59 -2.99
N ARG A 11 24.43 18.11 -4.06
CA ARG A 11 23.68 18.55 -5.26
C ARG A 11 22.93 17.43 -5.99
N PRO A 12 23.51 16.23 -6.24
CA PRO A 12 22.80 15.17 -6.96
C PRO A 12 21.56 14.67 -6.20
N GLN A 13 21.63 14.55 -4.87
CA GLN A 13 20.52 14.11 -4.04
C GLN A 13 19.36 15.11 -4.09
N PHE A 14 19.68 16.40 -3.94
CA PHE A 14 18.67 17.46 -4.01
C PHE A 14 18.03 17.55 -5.40
N SER A 15 18.85 17.48 -6.46
CA SER A 15 18.34 17.47 -7.85
C SER A 15 17.38 16.31 -8.09
N SER A 16 17.71 15.11 -7.60
CA SER A 16 16.86 13.93 -7.77
C SER A 16 15.62 13.97 -6.87
N LEU A 17 15.68 14.59 -5.70
CA LEU A 17 14.52 14.85 -4.86
C LEU A 17 13.51 15.76 -5.58
N VAL A 18 13.98 16.87 -6.15
CA VAL A 18 13.14 17.81 -6.91
C VAL A 18 12.56 17.13 -8.17
N LEU A 19 13.39 16.36 -8.88
CA LEU A 19 12.97 15.62 -10.06
C LEU A 19 11.91 14.58 -9.70
N GLY A 20 12.10 13.80 -8.63
CA GLY A 20 11.11 12.82 -8.15
C GLY A 20 9.80 13.48 -7.76
N PHE A 21 9.86 14.61 -7.02
CA PHE A 21 8.67 15.40 -6.70
C PHE A 21 7.95 15.88 -7.96
N GLY A 22 8.70 16.37 -8.95
CA GLY A 22 8.15 16.81 -10.24
C GLY A 22 7.47 15.66 -11.00
N VAL A 23 8.08 14.45 -10.99
CA VAL A 23 7.49 13.25 -11.61
C VAL A 23 6.19 12.86 -10.92
N GLY A 24 6.17 12.75 -9.59
CA GLY A 24 4.96 12.42 -8.84
C GLY A 24 3.83 13.44 -9.08
N SER A 25 4.18 14.74 -9.07
CA SER A 25 3.25 15.82 -9.34
C SER A 25 2.72 15.80 -10.77
N TRP A 26 3.58 15.46 -11.75
CA TRP A 26 3.19 15.33 -13.15
C TRP A 26 2.26 14.13 -13.39
N LEU A 27 2.52 13.00 -12.76
CA LEU A 27 1.67 11.81 -12.86
C LEU A 27 0.27 12.08 -12.31
N LEU A 28 0.18 12.70 -11.14
CA LEU A 28 -1.07 13.03 -10.48
C LEU A 28 -1.83 14.18 -11.17
N GLY A 29 -1.09 15.11 -11.78
CA GLY A 29 -1.64 16.42 -12.20
C GLY A 29 -1.81 17.38 -11.02
N ALA A 30 -1.61 18.67 -11.27
CA ALA A 30 -1.58 19.72 -10.24
C ALA A 30 -2.85 19.78 -9.39
N LYS A 31 -4.02 19.48 -9.96
CA LYS A 31 -5.30 19.51 -9.25
C LYS A 31 -5.35 18.51 -8.09
N HIS A 32 -4.71 17.35 -8.20
CA HIS A 32 -4.73 16.29 -7.16
C HIS A 32 -3.69 16.52 -6.06
N LEU A 33 -2.77 17.48 -6.23
CA LEU A 33 -1.90 17.93 -5.16
C LEU A 33 -2.64 18.85 -4.18
N SER A 34 -3.72 19.50 -4.62
CA SER A 34 -4.52 20.36 -3.76
C SER A 34 -5.21 19.53 -2.67
N PRO A 35 -5.05 19.88 -1.39
CA PRO A 35 -5.75 19.20 -0.31
C PRO A 35 -7.28 19.23 -0.46
N TRP A 36 -7.84 20.29 -1.01
CA TRP A 36 -9.29 20.46 -1.17
C TRP A 36 -9.90 19.65 -2.32
N ASN A 37 -9.10 19.12 -3.20
CA ASN A 37 -9.57 18.21 -4.25
C ASN A 37 -9.46 16.76 -3.76
N TYR A 38 -10.45 16.26 -3.07
CA TYR A 38 -10.49 14.91 -2.50
C TYR A 38 -11.44 13.95 -3.24
N SER A 39 -12.41 14.47 -4.01
CA SER A 39 -13.47 13.68 -4.64
C SER A 39 -12.96 12.61 -5.62
N TRP A 40 -11.78 12.82 -6.22
CA TRP A 40 -11.16 11.85 -7.13
C TRP A 40 -10.76 10.54 -6.43
N LEU A 41 -10.50 10.58 -5.13
CA LEU A 41 -10.14 9.39 -4.36
C LEU A 41 -11.31 8.42 -4.25
N TYR A 42 -12.52 8.93 -4.11
CA TYR A 42 -13.72 8.10 -3.96
C TYR A 42 -14.09 7.27 -5.19
N SER A 43 -13.59 7.61 -6.36
CA SER A 43 -13.79 6.83 -7.60
C SER A 43 -12.78 5.69 -7.79
N LYS A 44 -11.91 5.44 -6.82
CA LYS A 44 -10.71 4.60 -6.97
C LYS A 44 -10.60 3.53 -5.89
N GLY A 45 -11.45 2.52 -5.85
CA GLY A 45 -11.30 1.34 -5.01
C GLY A 45 -10.66 1.61 -3.62
N ASP A 46 -9.43 1.15 -3.39
CA ASP A 46 -8.71 1.37 -2.14
C ASP A 46 -8.39 2.86 -1.85
N GLY A 47 -8.42 3.72 -2.86
CA GLY A 47 -8.34 5.17 -2.67
C GLY A 47 -9.54 5.71 -1.92
N ALA A 48 -10.74 5.21 -2.22
CA ALA A 48 -11.96 5.55 -1.51
C ALA A 48 -11.90 5.13 -0.04
N LEU A 49 -11.39 3.91 0.22
CA LEU A 49 -11.18 3.41 1.58
C LEU A 49 -10.18 4.25 2.37
N THR A 50 -9.10 4.69 1.70
CA THR A 50 -8.08 5.55 2.31
C THR A 50 -8.70 6.87 2.75
N GLN A 51 -9.50 7.51 1.90
CA GLN A 51 -10.12 8.80 2.21
C GLN A 51 -11.23 8.65 3.25
N LEU A 52 -12.12 7.66 3.11
CA LEU A 52 -13.18 7.39 4.07
C LEU A 52 -12.63 7.10 5.47
N GLY A 53 -11.63 6.22 5.56
CA GLY A 53 -10.96 5.92 6.82
C GLY A 53 -10.31 7.15 7.45
N PHE A 54 -9.68 8.02 6.64
CA PHE A 54 -9.11 9.28 7.11
C PHE A 54 -10.19 10.24 7.65
N GLU A 55 -11.37 10.30 7.04
CA GLU A 55 -12.48 11.15 7.51
C GLU A 55 -13.02 10.68 8.86
N PHE A 56 -13.21 9.40 9.08
CA PHE A 56 -13.53 8.84 10.40
C PHE A 56 -12.42 9.13 11.41
N PHE A 57 -11.15 8.94 11.03
CA PHE A 57 -10.01 9.16 11.90
C PHE A 57 -9.88 10.63 12.35
N ARG A 58 -10.18 11.58 11.49
CA ARG A 58 -10.12 13.02 11.84
C ARG A 58 -11.03 13.39 13.00
N LYS A 59 -12.15 12.70 13.15
CA LYS A 59 -13.17 12.95 14.19
C LYS A 59 -12.84 12.31 15.53
N THR A 60 -11.78 11.49 15.61
CA THR A 60 -11.33 10.88 16.86
C THR A 60 -10.40 11.81 17.65
N PRO A 61 -10.15 11.56 18.96
CA PRO A 61 -9.20 12.35 19.74
C PRO A 61 -7.79 12.36 19.14
N LEU A 62 -7.06 13.48 19.28
CA LEU A 62 -5.70 13.60 18.73
C LEU A 62 -4.73 12.58 19.34
N LEU A 63 -4.81 12.41 20.66
CA LEU A 63 -4.03 11.43 21.40
C LEU A 63 -4.96 10.30 21.84
N GLN A 64 -4.78 9.16 21.25
CA GLN A 64 -5.54 7.94 21.56
C GLN A 64 -4.67 6.71 21.40
N TRP A 65 -5.08 5.61 21.97
CA TRP A 65 -4.49 4.29 21.73
C TRP A 65 -5.60 3.28 21.41
N PRO A 66 -5.46 2.48 20.35
CA PRO A 66 -4.43 2.53 19.28
C PRO A 66 -4.40 3.88 18.55
N LEU A 67 -3.20 4.30 18.11
CA LEU A 67 -3.00 5.63 17.51
C LEU A 67 -3.94 5.92 16.34
N THR A 68 -4.25 4.90 15.56
CA THR A 68 -5.10 4.99 14.36
C THR A 68 -6.46 4.31 14.52
N ALA A 69 -6.93 4.16 15.78
CA ALA A 69 -8.26 3.63 16.04
C ALA A 69 -9.36 4.51 15.43
N VAL A 70 -10.38 3.86 14.89
CA VAL A 70 -11.59 4.49 14.31
C VAL A 70 -12.84 3.87 14.93
N PRO A 71 -13.13 4.16 16.20
CA PRO A 71 -14.16 3.47 16.98
C PRO A 71 -15.57 3.63 16.43
N GLN A 72 -15.81 4.67 15.62
CA GLN A 72 -17.10 4.90 14.97
C GLN A 72 -17.28 4.06 13.70
N TYR A 73 -16.19 3.65 13.05
CA TYR A 73 -16.22 2.83 11.85
C TYR A 73 -16.23 1.35 12.23
N VAL A 74 -17.27 0.61 11.86
CA VAL A 74 -17.51 -0.77 12.28
C VAL A 74 -17.43 -0.89 13.82
N LYS A 75 -18.31 -0.15 14.49
CA LYS A 75 -18.33 0.06 15.95
C LYS A 75 -18.31 -1.26 16.73
N GLY A 76 -17.32 -1.38 17.63
CA GLY A 76 -17.15 -2.58 18.47
C GLY A 76 -16.19 -3.61 17.90
N SER A 77 -15.69 -3.46 16.67
CA SER A 77 -14.68 -4.35 16.07
C SER A 77 -13.24 -4.02 16.49
N ASN A 78 -13.02 -2.94 17.23
CA ASN A 78 -11.70 -2.38 17.54
C ASN A 78 -10.87 -2.04 16.28
N MET A 79 -11.55 -1.56 15.24
CA MET A 79 -10.89 -1.19 14.00
C MET A 79 -9.82 -0.12 14.21
N ILE A 80 -8.66 -0.37 13.62
CA ILE A 80 -7.67 0.66 13.30
C ILE A 80 -7.89 1.09 11.84
N LEU A 81 -7.23 2.17 11.41
CA LEU A 81 -7.37 2.65 10.03
C LEU A 81 -7.27 1.48 9.03
N PRO A 82 -8.23 1.35 8.11
CA PRO A 82 -8.24 0.28 7.10
C PRO A 82 -7.01 0.35 6.19
N THR A 83 -6.50 1.55 5.96
CA THR A 83 -5.23 1.79 5.29
C THR A 83 -4.23 2.32 6.30
N GLU A 84 -3.10 1.67 6.42
CA GLU A 84 -1.99 2.05 7.29
C GLU A 84 -1.58 3.52 7.02
N ASN A 85 -0.36 3.91 7.12
CA ASN A 85 0.12 5.26 6.88
C ASN A 85 -0.25 6.29 7.97
N ALA A 86 -0.04 5.91 9.22
CA ALA A 86 -0.31 6.77 10.37
C ALA A 86 0.36 8.14 10.28
N VAL A 87 1.55 8.22 9.66
CA VAL A 87 2.30 9.49 9.55
C VAL A 87 1.52 10.52 8.73
N ALA A 88 1.06 10.14 7.51
CA ALA A 88 0.31 11.06 6.66
C ALA A 88 -1.05 11.41 7.28
N ASN A 89 -1.71 10.42 7.88
CA ASN A 89 -3.01 10.62 8.52
C ASN A 89 -2.93 11.53 9.76
N LEU A 90 -1.88 11.41 10.58
CA LEU A 90 -1.65 12.31 11.72
C LEU A 90 -1.34 13.74 11.27
N LEU A 91 -0.49 13.91 10.24
CA LEU A 91 -0.23 15.23 9.66
C LEU A 91 -1.53 15.85 9.12
N GLY A 92 -2.35 15.06 8.43
CA GLY A 92 -3.67 15.48 7.98
C GLY A 92 -4.59 15.87 9.14
N LYS A 93 -4.63 15.07 10.20
CA LYS A 93 -5.43 15.37 11.39
C LYS A 93 -5.00 16.67 12.09
N LEU A 94 -3.68 16.89 12.23
CA LEU A 94 -3.14 18.15 12.75
C LEU A 94 -3.54 19.36 11.89
N PHE A 95 -3.47 19.21 10.57
CA PHE A 95 -3.94 20.25 9.65
C PHE A 95 -5.45 20.52 9.81
N GLY A 96 -6.25 19.50 10.06
CA GLY A 96 -7.68 19.60 10.34
C GLY A 96 -8.06 20.35 11.62
N LEU A 97 -7.10 20.63 12.52
CA LEU A 97 -7.33 21.49 13.68
C LEU A 97 -7.47 22.98 13.29
N VAL A 98 -6.95 23.38 12.14
CA VAL A 98 -6.95 24.76 11.64
C VAL A 98 -7.74 24.94 10.35
N VAL A 99 -8.09 23.85 9.68
CA VAL A 99 -8.84 23.84 8.42
C VAL A 99 -10.12 23.03 8.58
N SER A 100 -11.25 23.69 8.34
CA SER A 100 -12.57 23.06 8.32
C SER A 100 -12.90 22.44 6.95
N GLY A 101 -13.89 21.54 6.93
CA GLY A 101 -14.37 20.87 5.73
C GLY A 101 -13.53 19.64 5.35
N ASN A 102 -13.88 19.02 4.23
CA ASN A 102 -13.21 17.80 3.76
C ASN A 102 -11.96 18.14 2.95
N PHE A 103 -10.90 17.39 3.17
CA PHE A 103 -9.62 17.53 2.47
C PHE A 103 -8.86 16.21 2.44
N GLN A 104 -7.78 16.14 1.66
CA GLN A 104 -6.93 14.97 1.52
C GLN A 104 -5.44 15.35 1.58
N PHE A 105 -4.59 14.38 1.94
CA PHE A 105 -3.14 14.50 1.91
C PHE A 105 -2.48 13.45 0.99
N VAL A 106 -3.27 12.62 0.35
CA VAL A 106 -2.79 11.50 -0.50
C VAL A 106 -1.97 12.02 -1.66
N GLY A 107 -2.39 13.10 -2.32
CA GLY A 107 -1.64 13.66 -3.43
C GLY A 107 -0.25 14.14 -3.03
N LEU A 108 -0.13 14.87 -1.91
CA LEU A 108 1.16 15.32 -1.37
C LEU A 108 2.01 14.13 -0.88
N TRP A 109 1.40 13.13 -0.27
CA TRP A 109 2.08 11.91 0.15
C TRP A 109 2.71 11.18 -1.03
N ILE A 110 1.97 10.98 -2.12
CA ILE A 110 2.50 10.34 -3.34
C ILE A 110 3.67 11.15 -3.89
N ALA A 111 3.50 12.47 -4.06
CA ALA A 111 4.58 13.33 -4.56
C ALA A 111 5.83 13.26 -3.66
N ALA A 112 5.66 13.22 -2.34
CA ALA A 112 6.75 13.04 -1.38
C ALA A 112 7.41 11.65 -1.50
N CYS A 113 6.64 10.59 -1.72
CA CYS A 113 7.18 9.24 -1.96
C CYS A 113 8.07 9.20 -3.21
N PHE A 114 7.64 9.81 -4.31
CA PHE A 114 8.47 9.91 -5.53
C PHE A 114 9.72 10.77 -5.31
N ALA A 115 9.62 11.87 -4.56
CA ALA A 115 10.77 12.70 -4.20
C ALA A 115 11.81 11.91 -3.40
N LEU A 116 11.37 11.18 -2.36
CA LEU A 116 12.23 10.35 -1.51
C LEU A 116 12.78 9.14 -2.27
N GLN A 117 12.02 8.58 -3.21
CA GLN A 117 12.47 7.50 -4.10
C GLN A 117 13.68 7.96 -4.93
N GLY A 118 13.62 9.15 -5.52
CA GLY A 118 14.74 9.75 -6.24
C GLY A 118 15.93 10.05 -5.32
N TYR A 119 15.68 10.66 -4.17
CA TYR A 119 16.70 11.01 -3.19
C TYR A 119 17.49 9.79 -2.70
N PHE A 120 16.80 8.74 -2.23
CA PHE A 120 17.45 7.53 -1.75
C PHE A 120 18.02 6.68 -2.89
N GLY A 121 17.45 6.74 -4.08
CA GLY A 121 18.02 6.14 -5.29
C GLY A 121 19.42 6.70 -5.58
N VAL A 122 19.61 8.03 -5.56
CA VAL A 122 20.93 8.66 -5.71
C VAL A 122 21.87 8.29 -4.55
N LYS A 123 21.36 8.32 -3.32
CA LYS A 123 22.15 7.92 -2.14
C LYS A 123 22.67 6.49 -2.26
N LEU A 124 21.82 5.55 -2.67
CA LEU A 124 22.21 4.16 -2.89
C LEU A 124 23.23 4.02 -4.02
N LEU A 125 22.99 4.66 -5.16
CA LEU A 125 23.91 4.62 -6.30
C LEU A 125 25.26 5.25 -6.01
N SER A 126 25.36 6.21 -5.06
CA SER A 126 26.62 6.86 -4.71
C SER A 126 27.67 5.92 -4.10
N HIS A 127 27.28 4.74 -3.61
CA HIS A 127 28.21 3.71 -3.18
C HIS A 127 28.93 3.00 -4.35
N PHE A 128 28.38 3.08 -5.56
CA PHE A 128 28.86 2.31 -6.71
C PHE A 128 29.27 3.18 -7.91
N ILE A 129 28.72 4.37 -8.03
CA ILE A 129 28.88 5.26 -9.19
C ILE A 129 29.42 6.61 -8.71
N ASN A 130 30.58 7.03 -9.23
CA ASN A 130 31.20 8.30 -8.81
C ASN A 130 30.61 9.55 -9.49
N SER A 131 29.99 9.39 -10.69
CA SER A 131 29.43 10.51 -11.44
C SER A 131 28.06 10.93 -10.90
N GLY A 132 27.97 12.15 -10.33
CA GLY A 132 26.69 12.68 -9.83
C GLY A 132 25.59 12.74 -10.88
N SER A 133 25.91 13.06 -12.15
CA SER A 133 24.92 13.03 -13.23
C SER A 133 24.47 11.60 -13.54
N ALA A 134 25.39 10.61 -13.53
CA ALA A 134 25.02 9.21 -13.72
C ALA A 134 24.16 8.69 -12.56
N GLN A 135 24.41 9.16 -11.31
CA GLN A 135 23.55 8.84 -10.16
C GLN A 135 22.13 9.40 -10.36
N ILE A 136 21.99 10.65 -10.84
CA ILE A 136 20.68 11.27 -11.10
C ILE A 136 19.93 10.49 -12.19
N PHE A 137 20.53 10.22 -13.34
CA PHE A 137 19.88 9.45 -14.41
C PHE A 137 19.59 8.00 -13.99
N GLY A 138 20.51 7.37 -13.24
CA GLY A 138 20.29 6.05 -12.66
C GLY A 138 19.14 6.01 -11.65
N SER A 139 18.88 7.10 -10.91
CA SER A 139 17.75 7.16 -9.98
C SER A 139 16.40 7.13 -10.67
N LEU A 140 16.31 7.48 -11.97
CA LEU A 140 15.07 7.37 -12.75
C LEU A 140 14.57 5.92 -12.85
N PHE A 141 15.45 4.93 -12.83
CA PHE A 141 15.06 3.52 -12.81
C PHE A 141 14.29 3.14 -11.54
N PHE A 142 14.56 3.82 -10.43
CA PHE A 142 13.81 3.63 -9.19
C PHE A 142 12.52 4.46 -9.18
N VAL A 143 12.56 5.71 -9.65
CA VAL A 143 11.42 6.63 -9.69
C VAL A 143 10.34 6.13 -10.64
N PHE A 144 10.73 5.65 -11.82
CA PHE A 144 9.82 5.10 -12.84
C PHE A 144 9.73 3.57 -12.79
N SER A 145 10.08 2.94 -11.66
CA SER A 145 9.97 1.50 -11.55
C SER A 145 8.51 1.04 -11.76
N PRO A 146 8.24 0.11 -12.67
CA PRO A 146 6.88 -0.37 -12.96
C PRO A 146 6.12 -0.85 -11.73
N ALA A 147 6.81 -1.52 -10.78
CA ALA A 147 6.20 -1.98 -9.54
C ALA A 147 5.67 -0.83 -8.66
N LEU A 148 6.41 0.29 -8.53
CA LEU A 148 5.95 1.47 -7.80
C LEU A 148 4.78 2.14 -8.51
N LEU A 149 4.91 2.35 -9.82
CA LEU A 149 3.88 3.00 -10.64
C LEU A 149 2.57 2.21 -10.60
N PHE A 150 2.65 0.90 -10.70
CA PHE A 150 1.51 0.00 -10.62
C PHE A 150 0.80 0.11 -9.25
N ARG A 151 1.56 0.13 -8.15
CA ARG A 151 0.98 0.25 -6.80
C ARG A 151 0.21 1.55 -6.60
N VAL A 152 0.77 2.65 -7.08
CA VAL A 152 0.17 3.97 -6.90
C VAL A 152 -0.96 4.22 -7.89
N GLY A 153 -0.79 3.83 -9.15
CA GLY A 153 -1.67 4.27 -10.22
C GLY A 153 -2.72 3.26 -10.66
N VAL A 154 -2.49 1.95 -10.44
CA VAL A 154 -3.44 0.89 -10.79
C VAL A 154 -4.14 0.36 -9.55
N MET A 155 -3.36 0.02 -8.52
CA MET A 155 -3.88 -0.57 -7.28
C MET A 155 -4.45 0.44 -6.30
N ASN A 156 -4.06 1.71 -6.42
CA ASN A 156 -4.42 2.79 -5.48
C ASN A 156 -4.01 2.51 -4.02
N HIS A 157 -2.97 1.68 -3.82
CA HIS A 157 -2.38 1.37 -2.52
C HIS A 157 -1.38 2.46 -2.12
N TYR A 158 -1.85 3.66 -1.81
CA TYR A 158 -1.01 4.85 -1.65
C TYR A 158 -0.01 4.74 -0.50
N HIS A 159 -0.35 4.06 0.59
CA HIS A 159 0.56 3.80 1.71
C HIS A 159 1.76 2.94 1.27
N LEU A 160 1.55 2.02 0.32
CA LEU A 160 2.60 1.20 -0.25
C LEU A 160 3.47 1.95 -1.27
N GLY A 161 3.15 3.18 -1.63
CA GLY A 161 4.05 4.05 -2.42
C GLY A 161 5.38 4.37 -1.72
N ALA A 162 5.51 4.04 -0.43
CA ALA A 162 6.72 4.27 0.36
C ALA A 162 7.89 3.31 0.06
N HIS A 163 8.05 2.86 -1.20
CA HIS A 163 9.18 2.03 -1.64
C HIS A 163 10.56 2.65 -1.36
N TRP A 164 10.62 3.98 -1.23
CA TRP A 164 11.84 4.69 -0.83
C TRP A 164 12.45 4.19 0.49
N MET A 165 11.65 3.62 1.38
CA MET A 165 12.16 3.03 2.62
C MET A 165 13.02 1.79 2.35
N ILE A 166 12.68 1.00 1.33
CA ILE A 166 13.49 -0.15 0.89
C ILE A 166 14.83 0.36 0.33
N LEU A 167 14.82 1.41 -0.51
CA LEU A 167 16.05 2.01 -1.01
C LEU A 167 16.89 2.61 0.12
N PHE A 168 16.26 3.20 1.14
CA PHE A 168 16.95 3.70 2.32
C PHE A 168 17.60 2.56 3.12
N ALA A 169 16.90 1.43 3.31
CA ALA A 169 17.48 0.26 3.97
C ALA A 169 18.67 -0.32 3.17
N LEU A 170 18.55 -0.40 1.85
CA LEU A 170 19.66 -0.81 0.98
C LEU A 170 20.84 0.19 1.07
N TYR A 171 20.57 1.49 1.10
CA TYR A 171 21.60 2.50 1.35
C TYR A 171 22.30 2.26 2.69
N LEU A 172 21.57 2.10 3.78
CA LEU A 172 22.13 1.83 5.12
C LEU A 172 22.93 0.51 5.15
N TYR A 173 22.50 -0.48 4.39
CA TYR A 173 23.23 -1.75 4.29
C TYR A 173 24.65 -1.54 3.71
N PHE A 174 24.81 -0.72 2.67
CA PHE A 174 26.10 -0.46 2.03
C PHE A 174 26.90 0.67 2.70
N ASP A 175 26.25 1.49 3.53
CA ASP A 175 26.93 2.58 4.24
C ASP A 175 27.81 2.03 5.38
N LYS A 176 29.11 2.37 5.34
CA LYS A 176 30.09 1.98 6.36
C LYS A 176 29.87 2.68 7.71
N GLU A 177 29.23 3.84 7.69
CA GLU A 177 28.94 4.67 8.87
C GLU A 177 27.49 4.51 9.36
N SER A 178 26.79 3.47 8.90
CA SER A 178 25.40 3.20 9.26
C SER A 178 25.24 3.07 10.78
N ARG A 179 24.35 3.90 11.35
CA ARG A 179 24.11 3.97 12.79
C ARG A 179 22.91 3.13 13.18
N THR A 180 23.04 2.40 14.26
CA THR A 180 21.95 1.58 14.85
C THR A 180 20.66 2.37 15.05
N ARG A 181 20.75 3.62 15.52
CA ARG A 181 19.59 4.50 15.72
C ARG A 181 18.85 4.79 14.41
N THR A 182 19.55 4.94 13.30
CA THR A 182 18.95 5.18 11.97
C THR A 182 18.12 3.99 11.52
N TRP A 183 18.62 2.76 11.76
CA TRP A 183 17.84 1.54 11.53
C TRP A 183 16.60 1.49 12.43
N GLY A 184 16.72 1.82 13.72
CA GLY A 184 15.58 1.87 14.63
C GLY A 184 14.48 2.82 14.14
N VAL A 185 14.86 4.06 13.79
CA VAL A 185 13.94 5.07 13.26
C VAL A 185 13.28 4.58 11.96
N LEU A 186 14.07 3.96 11.05
CA LEU A 186 13.53 3.44 9.80
C LEU A 186 12.52 2.30 10.03
N LEU A 187 12.81 1.38 10.94
CA LEU A 187 11.91 0.29 11.31
C LEU A 187 10.61 0.81 11.97
N PHE A 188 10.72 1.81 12.85
CA PHE A 188 9.55 2.46 13.44
C PHE A 188 8.67 3.09 12.34
N PHE A 189 9.26 3.92 11.47
CA PHE A 189 8.49 4.54 10.38
C PHE A 189 7.94 3.50 9.39
N GLY A 190 8.66 2.42 9.12
CA GLY A 190 8.14 1.30 8.35
C GLY A 190 6.88 0.71 8.98
N MET A 191 6.92 0.47 10.31
CA MET A 191 5.81 -0.12 11.06
C MET A 191 4.55 0.77 11.05
N VAL A 192 4.72 2.07 11.22
CA VAL A 192 3.59 3.02 11.22
C VAL A 192 3.13 3.43 9.81
N THR A 193 3.86 3.03 8.77
CA THR A 193 3.47 3.26 7.37
C THR A 193 2.83 2.01 6.77
N SER A 194 3.47 0.85 6.91
CA SER A 194 2.97 -0.44 6.45
C SER A 194 3.72 -1.61 7.08
N VAL A 195 3.00 -2.54 7.69
CA VAL A 195 3.59 -3.75 8.26
C VAL A 195 4.34 -4.59 7.23
N TYR A 196 3.91 -4.61 5.96
CA TYR A 196 4.63 -5.27 4.86
C TYR A 196 6.02 -4.66 4.66
N ILE A 197 6.09 -3.33 4.58
CA ILE A 197 7.37 -2.63 4.45
C ILE A 197 8.22 -2.88 5.69
N ALA A 198 7.66 -2.80 6.89
CA ALA A 198 8.39 -3.03 8.14
C ALA A 198 9.08 -4.40 8.18
N VAL A 199 8.39 -5.47 7.76
CA VAL A 199 8.97 -6.82 7.70
C VAL A 199 10.11 -6.90 6.68
N MET A 200 9.96 -6.30 5.50
CA MET A 200 11.06 -6.23 4.53
C MET A 200 12.27 -5.49 5.11
N LEU A 201 12.05 -4.36 5.78
CA LEU A 201 13.12 -3.59 6.44
C LEU A 201 13.79 -4.40 7.56
N ALA A 202 13.03 -5.16 8.34
CA ALA A 202 13.56 -6.01 9.41
C ALA A 202 14.47 -7.11 8.84
N VAL A 203 14.08 -7.77 7.75
CA VAL A 203 14.91 -8.79 7.08
C VAL A 203 16.18 -8.18 6.51
N LEU A 204 16.10 -6.98 5.90
CA LEU A 204 17.28 -6.25 5.41
C LEU A 204 18.19 -5.80 6.57
N PHE A 205 17.61 -5.42 7.72
CA PHE A 205 18.37 -5.13 8.94
C PHE A 205 19.11 -6.36 9.47
N ILE A 206 18.46 -7.53 9.50
CA ILE A 206 19.10 -8.79 9.88
C ILE A 206 20.28 -9.09 8.95
N ALA A 207 20.10 -8.94 7.63
CA ALA A 207 21.19 -9.10 6.66
C ALA A 207 22.37 -8.14 6.94
N HIS A 208 22.07 -6.89 7.35
CA HIS A 208 23.09 -5.92 7.75
C HIS A 208 23.87 -6.40 9.00
N GLN A 209 23.17 -6.94 10.02
CA GLN A 209 23.84 -7.49 11.21
C GLN A 209 24.70 -8.71 10.86
N VAL A 210 24.22 -9.61 9.99
CA VAL A 210 25.01 -10.74 9.51
C VAL A 210 26.29 -10.27 8.78
N LYS A 211 26.18 -9.23 7.93
CA LYS A 211 27.34 -8.59 7.31
C LYS A 211 28.32 -8.07 8.36
N ILE A 212 27.86 -7.32 9.35
CA ILE A 212 28.71 -6.81 10.43
C ILE A 212 29.43 -7.96 11.14
N TYR A 213 28.72 -9.04 11.44
CA TYR A 213 29.30 -10.22 12.08
C TYR A 213 30.41 -10.86 11.24
N PHE A 214 30.25 -10.94 9.90
CA PHE A 214 31.32 -11.45 9.03
C PHE A 214 32.59 -10.62 9.07
N TYR A 215 32.47 -9.31 9.28
CA TYR A 215 33.63 -8.41 9.34
C TYR A 215 34.21 -8.28 10.75
N LYS A 216 33.38 -8.08 11.76
CA LYS A 216 33.81 -7.77 13.14
C LYS A 216 33.88 -8.99 14.05
N LYS A 217 33.28 -10.16 13.66
CA LYS A 217 33.14 -11.36 14.48
C LYS A 217 32.39 -11.16 15.80
N SER A 218 31.77 -10.01 15.99
CA SER A 218 30.99 -9.67 17.18
C SER A 218 29.88 -8.68 16.81
N ILE A 219 28.75 -8.80 17.50
CA ILE A 219 27.65 -7.83 17.44
C ILE A 219 27.36 -7.42 18.88
N LYS A 220 27.28 -6.12 19.14
CA LYS A 220 26.81 -5.64 20.43
C LYS A 220 25.31 -5.89 20.55
N VAL A 221 24.86 -6.43 21.69
CA VAL A 221 23.45 -6.69 21.94
C VAL A 221 22.60 -5.42 21.71
N SER A 222 23.09 -4.24 22.12
CA SER A 222 22.40 -2.98 21.89
C SER A 222 22.22 -2.61 20.41
N GLU A 223 23.15 -3.04 19.52
CA GLU A 223 23.07 -2.81 18.07
C GLU A 223 21.94 -3.62 17.44
N PHE A 224 21.51 -4.70 18.08
CA PHE A 224 20.42 -5.56 17.65
C PHE A 224 19.09 -5.21 18.34
N VAL A 225 19.11 -5.08 19.68
CA VAL A 225 17.90 -4.89 20.49
C VAL A 225 17.25 -3.53 20.24
N LEU A 226 18.05 -2.45 20.10
CA LEU A 226 17.48 -1.11 19.96
C LEU A 226 16.60 -0.94 18.70
N PRO A 227 17.00 -1.37 17.49
CA PRO A 227 16.12 -1.28 16.32
C PRO A 227 14.86 -2.12 16.43
N ILE A 228 14.95 -3.31 17.05
CA ILE A 228 13.79 -4.17 17.30
C ILE A 228 12.83 -3.50 18.29
N ALA A 229 13.35 -2.87 19.35
CA ALA A 229 12.52 -2.14 20.32
C ALA A 229 11.75 -0.98 19.64
N PHE A 230 12.36 -0.27 18.71
CA PHE A 230 11.68 0.75 17.91
C PHE A 230 10.55 0.15 17.04
N ALA A 231 10.81 -0.99 16.39
CA ALA A 231 9.79 -1.69 15.61
C ALA A 231 8.63 -2.17 16.50
N ALA A 232 8.95 -2.78 17.66
CA ALA A 232 7.96 -3.24 18.63
C ALA A 232 7.13 -2.08 19.21
N PHE A 233 7.77 -0.94 19.47
CA PHE A 233 7.07 0.27 19.90
C PHE A 233 6.11 0.77 18.80
N GLY A 234 6.54 0.81 17.54
CA GLY A 234 5.66 1.15 16.42
C GLY A 234 4.47 0.18 16.27
N PHE A 235 4.73 -1.11 16.43
CA PHE A 235 3.69 -2.15 16.40
C PHE A 235 2.66 -1.96 17.52
N TRP A 236 3.13 -1.66 18.75
CA TRP A 236 2.26 -1.38 19.89
C TRP A 236 1.46 -0.09 19.70
N VAL A 237 2.11 1.00 19.24
CA VAL A 237 1.44 2.28 18.99
C VAL A 237 0.31 2.13 17.97
N MET A 238 0.51 1.32 16.93
CA MET A 238 -0.50 1.04 15.91
C MET A 238 -1.64 0.16 16.42
N GLY A 239 -1.45 -0.57 17.51
CA GLY A 239 -2.48 -1.43 18.13
C GLY A 239 -2.85 -2.65 17.29
N TYR A 240 -1.92 -3.22 16.52
CA TYR A 240 -2.21 -4.38 15.65
C TYR A 240 -2.79 -5.60 16.37
N LEU A 241 -2.52 -5.74 17.70
CA LEU A 241 -3.07 -6.83 18.52
C LEU A 241 -4.47 -6.54 19.09
N SER A 242 -4.98 -5.32 18.94
CA SER A 242 -6.28 -4.93 19.51
C SER A 242 -7.46 -5.22 18.57
N MET A 243 -7.21 -5.51 17.30
CA MET A 243 -8.26 -5.77 16.31
C MET A 243 -8.92 -7.13 16.53
N ARG A 244 -10.25 -7.15 16.50
CA ARG A 244 -11.04 -8.37 16.36
C ARG A 244 -11.07 -8.76 14.89
N SER A 245 -10.25 -9.72 14.49
CA SER A 245 -10.28 -10.25 13.12
C SER A 245 -9.88 -11.72 13.13
N SER A 246 -10.50 -12.52 12.29
CA SER A 246 -10.03 -13.89 12.07
C SER A 246 -8.72 -13.88 11.28
N ILE A 247 -7.79 -14.77 11.64
CA ILE A 247 -6.51 -14.94 10.91
C ILE A 247 -6.72 -15.77 9.64
N THR A 248 -7.90 -16.33 9.43
CA THR A 248 -8.25 -17.15 8.26
C THR A 248 -8.25 -16.31 6.99
N GLY A 249 -7.07 -16.03 6.47
CA GLY A 249 -6.88 -15.49 5.12
C GLY A 249 -6.70 -16.64 4.14
N SER A 250 -7.46 -16.65 3.05
CA SER A 250 -7.14 -17.50 1.91
C SER A 250 -5.74 -17.17 1.40
N ASN A 251 -5.03 -18.14 0.82
CA ASN A 251 -3.73 -17.96 0.12
C ASN A 251 -3.90 -17.12 -1.17
N PHE A 252 -4.50 -15.93 -1.07
CA PHE A 252 -5.15 -15.24 -2.17
C PHE A 252 -4.16 -14.65 -3.18
N PHE A 253 -3.06 -14.05 -2.77
CA PHE A 253 -2.18 -13.34 -3.70
C PHE A 253 -0.82 -13.99 -3.83
N ARG A 254 -0.51 -14.51 -5.03
CA ARG A 254 0.74 -15.18 -5.36
C ARG A 254 1.55 -14.38 -6.36
N LEU A 255 2.87 -14.50 -6.29
CA LEU A 255 3.77 -13.98 -7.29
C LEU A 255 4.00 -15.05 -8.35
N ASN A 256 3.67 -14.76 -9.60
CA ASN A 256 4.11 -15.61 -10.71
C ASN A 256 5.62 -15.46 -10.91
N ALA A 257 6.35 -16.54 -11.08
CA ALA A 257 7.80 -16.51 -11.24
C ALA A 257 8.28 -15.69 -12.45
N ILE A 258 7.41 -15.51 -13.46
CA ILE A 258 7.71 -14.66 -14.61
C ILE A 258 7.31 -13.19 -14.43
N SER A 259 6.79 -12.78 -13.27
CA SER A 259 6.33 -11.40 -13.04
C SER A 259 7.41 -10.35 -13.33
N TYR A 260 8.68 -10.70 -13.13
CA TYR A 260 9.80 -9.82 -13.46
C TYR A 260 10.02 -9.61 -14.96
N LEU A 261 9.50 -10.50 -15.79
CA LEU A 261 9.61 -10.48 -17.25
C LEU A 261 8.31 -10.10 -17.96
N ASN A 262 7.17 -10.19 -17.26
CA ASN A 262 5.85 -9.92 -17.83
C ASN A 262 5.46 -8.45 -17.71
N PRO A 263 5.34 -7.69 -18.82
CA PRO A 263 4.96 -6.28 -18.81
C PRO A 263 3.44 -6.06 -18.69
N GLY A 264 2.61 -7.10 -18.84
CA GLY A 264 1.16 -6.99 -18.80
C GLY A 264 0.62 -6.79 -17.37
N PHE A 265 -0.21 -5.77 -17.16
CA PHE A 265 -0.79 -5.45 -15.86
C PHE A 265 -2.33 -5.32 -15.88
N SER A 266 -2.93 -5.31 -17.07
CA SER A 266 -4.38 -5.30 -17.28
C SER A 266 -4.73 -5.99 -18.60
N ASP A 267 -6.01 -6.18 -18.94
CA ASP A 267 -6.43 -6.85 -20.18
C ASP A 267 -5.87 -6.17 -21.43
N THR A 268 -5.71 -4.86 -21.36
CA THR A 268 -5.23 -4.01 -22.45
C THR A 268 -3.96 -3.24 -22.09
N GLY A 269 -3.51 -3.31 -20.80
CA GLY A 269 -2.39 -2.52 -20.30
C GLY A 269 -1.07 -3.28 -20.32
N SER A 270 -0.04 -2.65 -20.87
CA SER A 270 1.34 -3.13 -20.83
C SER A 270 2.29 -1.99 -20.46
N PHE A 271 3.34 -2.33 -19.71
CA PHE A 271 4.44 -1.42 -19.38
C PHE A 271 5.55 -1.42 -20.45
N SER A 272 5.38 -2.14 -21.55
CA SER A 272 6.43 -2.27 -22.55
C SER A 272 5.90 -1.98 -23.96
N LEU A 273 6.62 -1.14 -24.71
CA LEU A 273 6.43 -1.00 -26.16
C LEU A 273 6.90 -2.23 -26.91
N LEU A 274 8.01 -2.84 -26.45
CA LEU A 274 8.68 -3.94 -27.16
C LEU A 274 7.98 -5.27 -26.91
N LEU A 275 7.51 -5.49 -25.68
CA LEU A 275 6.94 -6.75 -25.22
C LEU A 275 5.40 -6.67 -25.08
N ASN A 276 4.75 -5.72 -25.70
CA ASN A 276 3.30 -5.53 -25.59
C ASN A 276 2.51 -6.81 -25.96
N ASN A 277 2.99 -7.56 -26.96
CA ASN A 277 2.37 -8.80 -27.42
C ASN A 277 2.59 -10.01 -26.49
N LEU A 278 3.59 -9.96 -25.59
CA LEU A 278 3.83 -11.01 -24.58
C LEU A 278 2.91 -10.90 -23.37
N GLY A 279 2.36 -9.71 -23.13
CA GLY A 279 1.36 -9.44 -22.11
C GLY A 279 -0.05 -9.91 -22.47
N ASN A 280 -0.21 -10.69 -23.53
CA ASN A 280 -1.51 -11.12 -24.05
C ASN A 280 -2.28 -11.96 -23.02
N SER A 281 -3.58 -11.82 -23.02
CA SER A 281 -4.61 -12.38 -22.12
C SER A 281 -4.43 -13.87 -21.72
N ARG A 282 -3.71 -14.65 -22.49
CA ARG A 282 -3.43 -16.07 -22.21
C ARG A 282 -2.48 -16.32 -21.02
N ILE A 283 -1.56 -15.37 -20.74
CA ILE A 283 -0.65 -15.48 -19.57
C ILE A 283 -1.32 -14.90 -18.33
N ARG A 284 -2.28 -14.02 -18.52
CA ARG A 284 -2.95 -13.26 -17.48
C ARG A 284 -4.16 -13.97 -16.85
N ASN A 285 -4.92 -14.71 -17.67
CA ASN A 285 -6.15 -15.40 -17.21
C ASN A 285 -5.88 -16.67 -16.41
N LEU A 286 -4.64 -16.86 -15.95
CA LEU A 286 -4.26 -18.11 -15.33
C LEU A 286 -4.78 -18.26 -13.92
N PHE A 287 -4.77 -17.18 -13.15
CA PHE A 287 -5.33 -17.15 -11.80
C PHE A 287 -5.72 -15.71 -11.46
N SER A 288 -6.95 -15.49 -11.03
CA SER A 288 -7.45 -14.20 -10.56
C SER A 288 -6.63 -13.61 -9.40
N GLU A 289 -5.81 -14.42 -8.78
CA GLU A 289 -5.01 -14.13 -7.58
C GLU A 289 -3.65 -13.48 -7.87
N GLU A 290 -3.22 -13.43 -9.14
CA GLU A 290 -1.85 -12.97 -9.50
C GLU A 290 -1.76 -11.48 -9.81
N TRP A 291 -2.89 -10.80 -9.93
CA TRP A 291 -2.93 -9.40 -10.35
C TRP A 291 -2.17 -8.46 -9.38
N GLU A 292 -2.08 -8.78 -8.10
CA GLU A 292 -1.26 -8.04 -7.13
C GLU A 292 0.25 -8.25 -7.30
N GLY A 293 0.66 -9.28 -8.04
CA GLY A 293 2.05 -9.70 -8.18
C GLY A 293 2.85 -8.97 -9.27
N PHE A 294 2.33 -7.91 -9.87
CA PHE A 294 3.02 -7.20 -10.95
C PHE A 294 4.33 -6.56 -10.48
N GLN A 295 5.45 -7.00 -11.07
CA GLN A 295 6.81 -6.54 -10.73
C GLN A 295 7.73 -6.55 -11.96
N TYR A 296 7.24 -6.08 -13.11
CA TYR A 296 8.03 -6.00 -14.33
C TYR A 296 9.29 -5.16 -14.15
N LEU A 297 10.45 -5.69 -14.60
CA LEU A 297 11.75 -5.03 -14.48
C LEU A 297 12.00 -3.97 -15.56
N GLY A 298 11.43 -4.14 -16.74
CA GLY A 298 11.78 -3.39 -17.95
C GLY A 298 12.89 -4.05 -18.77
N THR A 299 12.78 -3.95 -20.10
CA THR A 299 13.74 -4.58 -21.03
C THR A 299 15.17 -4.06 -20.84
N VAL A 300 15.33 -2.77 -20.55
CA VAL A 300 16.63 -2.14 -20.31
C VAL A 300 17.31 -2.67 -19.05
N VAL A 301 16.54 -2.92 -17.98
CA VAL A 301 17.05 -3.54 -16.74
C VAL A 301 17.45 -4.98 -17.02
N ILE A 302 16.63 -5.74 -17.75
CA ILE A 302 16.94 -7.12 -18.13
C ILE A 302 18.23 -7.17 -18.95
N ALA A 303 18.38 -6.28 -19.94
CA ALA A 303 19.61 -6.17 -20.72
C ALA A 303 20.83 -5.81 -19.85
N GLY A 304 20.66 -4.91 -18.88
CA GLY A 304 21.70 -4.57 -17.90
C GLY A 304 22.11 -5.74 -17.02
N VAL A 305 21.18 -6.61 -16.63
CA VAL A 305 21.46 -7.86 -15.91
C VAL A 305 22.27 -8.82 -16.79
N LEU A 306 21.82 -9.05 -18.03
CA LEU A 306 22.52 -9.92 -18.97
C LEU A 306 23.95 -9.41 -19.25
N LEU A 307 24.12 -8.09 -19.45
CA LEU A 307 25.42 -7.46 -19.58
C LEU A 307 26.30 -7.75 -18.36
N GLY A 308 25.76 -7.62 -17.16
CA GLY A 308 26.47 -7.91 -15.91
C GLY A 308 26.91 -9.38 -15.81
N LEU A 309 26.06 -10.32 -16.20
CA LEU A 309 26.37 -11.75 -16.19
C LEU A 309 27.48 -12.10 -17.20
N VAL A 310 27.43 -11.53 -18.41
CA VAL A 310 28.47 -11.75 -19.44
C VAL A 310 29.82 -11.14 -19.02
N THR A 311 29.81 -10.00 -18.31
CA THR A 311 31.02 -9.32 -17.85
C THR A 311 31.48 -9.75 -16.46
N ALA A 312 30.89 -10.78 -15.89
CA ALA A 312 31.08 -11.24 -14.50
C ALA A 312 32.56 -11.48 -14.09
N LYS A 313 33.46 -11.86 -15.01
CA LYS A 313 34.89 -12.03 -14.70
C LYS A 313 35.59 -10.76 -14.16
N LYS A 314 34.99 -9.58 -14.35
CA LYS A 314 35.45 -8.28 -13.83
C LYS A 314 34.55 -7.77 -12.70
N ASN A 315 33.65 -8.58 -12.19
CA ASN A 315 32.54 -8.12 -11.38
C ASN A 315 32.89 -8.15 -9.90
N ILE A 316 32.95 -6.95 -9.31
CA ILE A 316 33.19 -6.72 -7.88
C ILE A 316 32.20 -7.46 -6.97
N TRP A 317 30.98 -7.73 -7.46
CA TRP A 317 29.92 -8.39 -6.71
C TRP A 317 30.24 -9.85 -6.38
N LEU A 318 30.91 -10.54 -7.30
CA LEU A 318 31.33 -11.93 -7.08
C LEU A 318 32.62 -12.06 -6.27
N CYS A 319 33.45 -10.99 -6.25
CA CYS A 319 34.73 -11.00 -5.54
C CYS A 319 34.59 -10.76 -4.03
N ASN A 320 33.51 -10.11 -3.57
CA ASN A 320 33.32 -9.78 -2.17
C ASN A 320 32.03 -10.42 -1.58
N TRP A 321 32.00 -11.74 -1.52
CA TRP A 321 30.82 -12.48 -1.07
C TRP A 321 30.35 -12.09 0.35
N ARG A 322 31.25 -11.72 1.25
CA ARG A 322 30.89 -11.28 2.62
C ARG A 322 30.07 -10.00 2.63
N GLU A 323 30.25 -9.16 1.62
CA GLU A 323 29.49 -7.93 1.44
C GLU A 323 28.10 -8.22 0.83
N TYR A 324 28.05 -9.08 -0.18
CA TYR A 324 26.85 -9.23 -1.01
C TYR A 324 25.97 -10.44 -0.66
N ALA A 325 26.55 -11.55 -0.17
CA ALA A 325 25.78 -12.76 0.10
C ALA A 325 24.66 -12.53 1.14
N PRO A 326 24.86 -11.81 2.27
CA PRO A 326 23.78 -11.64 3.22
C PRO A 326 22.57 -10.90 2.64
N ILE A 327 22.78 -9.86 1.83
CA ILE A 327 21.67 -9.07 1.26
C ILE A 327 20.97 -9.80 0.12
N VAL A 328 21.73 -10.53 -0.72
CA VAL A 328 21.16 -11.37 -1.78
C VAL A 328 20.36 -12.52 -1.16
N PHE A 329 20.89 -13.15 -0.12
CA PHE A 329 20.17 -14.22 0.61
C PHE A 329 18.87 -13.67 1.23
N ALA A 330 18.91 -12.51 1.89
CA ALA A 330 17.73 -11.88 2.46
C ALA A 330 16.68 -11.56 1.39
N GLY A 331 17.09 -10.99 0.26
CA GLY A 331 16.21 -10.74 -0.88
C GLY A 331 15.64 -12.03 -1.47
N SER A 332 16.44 -13.11 -1.53
CA SER A 332 16.00 -14.43 -2.01
C SER A 332 14.98 -15.08 -1.07
N VAL A 333 15.17 -14.96 0.25
CA VAL A 333 14.21 -15.47 1.24
C VAL A 333 12.88 -14.74 1.12
N LEU A 334 12.91 -13.42 0.99
CA LEU A 334 11.70 -12.62 0.79
C LEU A 334 11.00 -12.94 -0.54
N LEU A 335 11.77 -13.15 -1.60
CA LEU A 335 11.25 -13.57 -2.91
C LEU A 335 10.64 -14.98 -2.84
N ALA A 336 11.29 -15.94 -2.18
CA ALA A 336 10.74 -17.27 -1.97
C ALA A 336 9.42 -17.23 -1.20
N PHE A 337 9.32 -16.37 -0.17
CA PHE A 337 8.08 -16.15 0.55
C PHE A 337 6.99 -15.52 -0.34
N ALA A 338 7.36 -14.61 -1.26
CA ALA A 338 6.43 -14.02 -2.23
C ALA A 338 5.91 -15.04 -3.25
N LEU A 339 6.76 -16.00 -3.67
CA LEU A 339 6.39 -17.10 -4.59
C LEU A 339 5.49 -18.14 -3.93
N SER A 340 5.52 -18.26 -2.59
CA SER A 340 4.68 -19.17 -1.80
C SER A 340 5.06 -20.65 -1.88
N ASP A 341 4.26 -21.49 -1.19
CA ASP A 341 4.27 -22.97 -1.24
C ASP A 341 3.78 -23.53 -2.59
N ARG A 342 3.26 -22.68 -3.46
CA ARG A 342 2.74 -23.00 -4.79
C ARG A 342 3.31 -22.04 -5.81
N ILE A 343 4.45 -22.37 -6.37
CA ILE A 343 5.10 -21.56 -7.39
C ILE A 343 4.33 -21.68 -8.69
N VAL A 344 3.87 -20.55 -9.21
CA VAL A 344 3.26 -20.48 -10.54
C VAL A 344 4.31 -20.01 -11.54
N ILE A 345 4.50 -20.80 -12.60
CA ILE A 345 5.39 -20.48 -13.73
C ILE A 345 4.56 -20.58 -15.00
N LEU A 346 4.30 -19.46 -15.65
CA LEU A 346 3.37 -19.40 -16.77
C LEU A 346 1.99 -19.98 -16.38
N GLN A 347 1.67 -21.18 -16.86
CA GLN A 347 0.40 -21.89 -16.64
C GLN A 347 0.56 -23.12 -15.73
N ARG A 348 1.74 -23.35 -15.20
CA ARG A 348 2.01 -24.53 -14.38
C ARG A 348 2.15 -24.12 -12.93
N GLU A 349 1.45 -24.83 -12.07
CA GLU A 349 1.60 -24.74 -10.62
C GLU A 349 2.48 -25.88 -10.14
N ILE A 350 3.49 -25.55 -9.33
CA ILE A 350 4.39 -26.50 -8.68
C ILE A 350 4.21 -26.29 -7.18
N SER A 351 3.53 -27.23 -6.53
CA SER A 351 3.35 -27.23 -5.09
C SER A 351 4.50 -27.96 -4.39
N TYR A 352 4.95 -27.42 -3.28
CA TYR A 352 5.96 -28.06 -2.45
C TYR A 352 5.67 -27.81 -0.96
N TRP A 353 6.22 -28.67 -0.11
CA TRP A 353 5.95 -28.62 1.31
C TRP A 353 6.54 -27.39 1.99
N TRP A 354 5.71 -26.72 2.80
CA TRP A 354 6.12 -25.68 3.73
C TRP A 354 5.79 -26.11 5.16
N PRO A 355 6.64 -25.76 6.17
CA PRO A 355 6.29 -25.94 7.58
C PRO A 355 5.08 -25.10 7.96
N SER A 356 4.19 -25.65 8.81
CA SER A 356 2.96 -24.97 9.25
C SER A 356 3.16 -23.53 9.75
N PRO A 357 4.21 -23.17 10.52
CA PRO A 357 4.41 -21.79 10.94
C PRO A 357 4.61 -20.80 9.78
N LEU A 358 5.17 -21.25 8.65
CA LEU A 358 5.30 -20.39 7.47
C LEU A 358 3.98 -20.25 6.72
N LEU A 359 3.14 -21.28 6.72
CA LEU A 359 1.79 -21.21 6.17
C LEU A 359 0.91 -20.25 6.99
N ASP A 360 0.99 -20.32 8.32
CA ASP A 360 0.29 -19.42 9.23
C ASP A 360 0.74 -17.96 9.03
N LEU A 361 2.06 -17.74 8.94
CA LEU A 361 2.61 -16.42 8.67
C LEU A 361 2.13 -15.87 7.32
N ARG A 362 1.97 -16.74 6.33
CA ARG A 362 1.44 -16.34 5.04
C ARG A 362 -0.04 -15.94 5.09
N GLN A 363 -0.85 -16.60 5.90
CA GLN A 363 -2.23 -16.20 6.14
C GLN A 363 -2.30 -14.80 6.76
N VAL A 364 -1.35 -14.48 7.65
CA VAL A 364 -1.21 -13.12 8.20
C VAL A 364 -0.87 -12.11 7.09
N PHE A 365 -0.04 -12.47 6.11
CA PHE A 365 0.39 -11.59 5.02
C PHE A 365 -0.28 -11.98 3.68
N ARG A 366 -1.58 -11.71 3.53
CA ARG A 366 -2.37 -12.02 2.32
C ARG A 366 -1.72 -11.50 1.02
N GLY A 367 -1.18 -10.28 1.05
CA GLY A 367 -0.44 -9.66 -0.07
C GLY A 367 1.04 -10.05 -0.10
N ALA A 368 1.38 -11.34 0.07
CA ALA A 368 2.76 -11.82 0.15
C ALA A 368 3.61 -11.49 -1.08
N THR A 369 3.00 -11.29 -2.26
CA THR A 369 3.67 -10.88 -3.50
C THR A 369 4.56 -9.66 -3.32
N ARG A 370 4.21 -8.77 -2.40
CA ARG A 370 4.92 -7.53 -2.07
C ARG A 370 6.35 -7.79 -1.56
N PHE A 371 6.60 -8.92 -0.91
CA PHE A 371 7.93 -9.29 -0.40
C PHE A 371 8.97 -9.53 -1.50
N GLY A 372 8.59 -9.60 -2.78
CA GLY A 372 9.51 -9.59 -3.91
C GLY A 372 10.25 -8.26 -4.14
N TRP A 373 9.76 -7.11 -3.60
CA TRP A 373 10.32 -5.79 -3.88
C TRP A 373 11.78 -5.58 -3.47
N PRO A 374 12.29 -6.09 -2.34
CA PRO A 374 13.72 -5.95 -2.03
C PRO A 374 14.62 -6.58 -3.07
N MET A 375 14.29 -7.79 -3.56
CA MET A 375 15.04 -8.44 -4.64
C MET A 375 14.88 -7.67 -5.97
N TYR A 376 13.69 -7.20 -6.27
CA TYR A 376 13.41 -6.35 -7.43
C TYR A 376 14.33 -5.13 -7.49
N TYR A 377 14.47 -4.39 -6.38
CA TYR A 377 15.35 -3.23 -6.32
C TYR A 377 16.84 -3.58 -6.31
N LEU A 378 17.23 -4.73 -5.77
CA LEU A 378 18.60 -5.23 -5.88
C LEU A 378 18.96 -5.55 -7.34
N ILE A 379 18.04 -6.12 -8.11
CA ILE A 379 18.23 -6.40 -9.54
C ILE A 379 18.38 -5.09 -10.32
N ILE A 380 17.52 -4.11 -10.07
CA ILE A 380 17.62 -2.77 -10.70
C ILE A 380 18.98 -2.12 -10.35
N LEU A 381 19.35 -2.13 -9.08
CA LEU A 381 20.65 -1.60 -8.64
C LEU A 381 21.81 -2.26 -9.39
N PHE A 382 21.80 -3.60 -9.44
CA PHE A 382 22.81 -4.35 -10.17
C PHE A 382 22.89 -3.91 -11.64
N ALA A 383 21.75 -3.90 -12.35
CA ALA A 383 21.69 -3.53 -13.75
C ALA A 383 22.23 -2.12 -14.02
N VAL A 384 21.79 -1.12 -13.26
CA VAL A 384 22.23 0.27 -13.42
C VAL A 384 23.74 0.41 -13.16
N VAL A 385 24.25 -0.27 -12.14
CA VAL A 385 25.70 -0.29 -11.85
C VAL A 385 26.47 -0.93 -12.99
N GLN A 386 26.01 -2.06 -13.56
CA GLN A 386 26.69 -2.72 -14.70
C GLN A 386 26.67 -1.82 -15.95
N ILE A 387 25.57 -1.19 -16.27
CA ILE A 387 25.47 -0.23 -17.38
C ILE A 387 26.47 0.92 -17.18
N SER A 388 26.58 1.43 -15.95
CA SER A 388 27.53 2.50 -15.62
C SER A 388 28.99 2.06 -15.77
N HIS A 389 29.33 0.84 -15.35
CA HIS A 389 30.70 0.30 -15.38
C HIS A 389 31.11 -0.19 -16.77
N PHE A 390 30.16 -0.64 -17.59
CA PHE A 390 30.43 -1.02 -18.97
C PHE A 390 30.95 0.16 -19.80
N CYS A 391 30.46 1.34 -19.53
CA CYS A 391 30.99 2.58 -20.10
C CYS A 391 32.27 2.98 -19.37
N SER A 392 33.26 3.52 -20.09
CA SER A 392 34.43 4.14 -19.43
C SER A 392 33.97 5.21 -18.43
N ALA A 393 34.76 5.48 -17.39
CA ALA A 393 34.39 6.43 -16.33
C ALA A 393 33.96 7.83 -16.86
N LYS A 394 34.57 8.29 -17.98
CA LYS A 394 34.19 9.56 -18.65
C LYS A 394 32.85 9.48 -19.40
N LYS A 395 32.48 8.31 -19.89
CA LYS A 395 31.26 8.07 -20.68
C LYS A 395 30.10 7.51 -19.86
N SER A 396 30.32 7.13 -18.60
CA SER A 396 29.31 6.55 -17.69
C SER A 396 28.02 7.38 -17.62
N LYS A 397 28.14 8.73 -17.51
CA LYS A 397 26.97 9.63 -17.50
C LYS A 397 26.12 9.52 -18.77
N VAL A 398 26.78 9.37 -19.94
CA VAL A 398 26.09 9.28 -21.24
C VAL A 398 25.43 7.92 -21.38
N GLY A 399 26.13 6.84 -21.02
CA GLY A 399 25.58 5.47 -21.06
C GLY A 399 24.35 5.31 -20.17
N VAL A 400 24.42 5.79 -18.91
CA VAL A 400 23.26 5.73 -18.00
C VAL A 400 22.14 6.65 -18.45
N PHE A 401 22.45 7.82 -19.03
CA PHE A 401 21.43 8.71 -19.63
C PHE A 401 20.68 8.02 -20.78
N ILE A 402 21.42 7.43 -21.73
CA ILE A 402 20.83 6.70 -22.85
C ILE A 402 19.95 5.55 -22.34
N ALA A 403 20.45 4.76 -21.39
CA ALA A 403 19.69 3.67 -20.79
C ALA A 403 18.41 4.17 -20.10
N ALA A 404 18.48 5.27 -19.34
CA ALA A 404 17.30 5.88 -18.72
C ALA A 404 16.28 6.39 -19.77
N ALA A 405 16.77 7.02 -20.83
CA ALA A 405 15.90 7.48 -21.93
C ALA A 405 15.20 6.29 -22.63
N LEU A 406 15.94 5.22 -22.92
CA LEU A 406 15.37 4.00 -23.50
C LEU A 406 14.34 3.34 -22.57
N MET A 407 14.61 3.28 -21.28
CA MET A 407 13.67 2.77 -20.27
C MET A 407 12.38 3.59 -20.24
N LEU A 408 12.47 4.93 -20.28
CA LEU A 408 11.29 5.81 -20.30
C LEU A 408 10.48 5.65 -21.59
N ILE A 409 11.14 5.52 -22.75
CA ILE A 409 10.48 5.26 -24.03
C ILE A 409 9.78 3.90 -23.97
N GLU A 410 10.48 2.87 -23.55
CA GLU A 410 9.94 1.51 -23.44
C GLU A 410 8.74 1.43 -22.50
N SER A 411 8.82 2.09 -21.34
CA SER A 411 7.76 2.07 -20.31
C SER A 411 6.64 3.08 -20.58
N SER A 412 6.72 3.87 -21.66
CA SER A 412 5.76 4.96 -21.94
C SER A 412 4.29 4.52 -22.00
N PRO A 413 3.91 3.32 -22.50
CA PRO A 413 2.49 2.92 -22.52
C PRO A 413 1.92 2.77 -21.10
N GLY A 414 2.65 2.12 -20.20
CA GLY A 414 2.23 1.96 -18.81
C GLY A 414 2.18 3.30 -18.07
N ILE A 415 3.18 4.16 -18.28
CA ILE A 415 3.20 5.51 -17.69
C ILE A 415 2.02 6.35 -18.20
N ALA A 416 1.73 6.31 -19.51
CA ALA A 416 0.61 7.03 -20.10
C ALA A 416 -0.74 6.51 -19.57
N TYR A 417 -0.91 5.20 -19.46
CA TYR A 417 -2.09 4.57 -18.91
C TYR A 417 -2.35 5.05 -17.47
N ILE A 418 -1.34 4.94 -16.60
CA ILE A 418 -1.46 5.34 -15.18
C ILE A 418 -1.80 6.82 -15.07
N ARG A 419 -1.11 7.66 -15.85
CA ARG A 419 -1.40 9.10 -15.85
C ARG A 419 -2.82 9.40 -16.35
N HIS A 420 -3.28 8.69 -17.38
CA HIS A 420 -4.65 8.82 -17.87
C HIS A 420 -5.66 8.45 -16.77
N GLU A 421 -5.50 7.28 -16.15
CA GLU A 421 -6.37 6.81 -15.07
C GLU A 421 -6.46 7.81 -13.90
N LEU A 422 -5.31 8.36 -13.48
CA LEU A 422 -5.28 9.34 -12.39
C LEU A 422 -5.95 10.66 -12.78
N LEU A 423 -5.74 11.14 -14.03
CA LEU A 423 -6.28 12.41 -14.47
C LEU A 423 -7.77 12.38 -14.84
N THR A 424 -8.28 11.22 -15.26
CA THR A 424 -9.67 11.05 -15.71
C THR A 424 -10.58 10.46 -14.64
N ALA A 425 -10.10 10.35 -13.40
CA ALA A 425 -10.90 9.94 -12.25
C ALA A 425 -12.18 10.79 -12.18
N LYS A 426 -13.34 10.14 -12.28
CA LYS A 426 -14.63 10.82 -12.19
C LYS A 426 -14.86 11.29 -10.74
N PRO A 427 -15.44 12.47 -10.54
CA PRO A 427 -15.87 12.86 -9.20
C PRO A 427 -16.88 11.84 -8.66
N TYR A 428 -16.78 11.55 -7.38
CA TYR A 428 -17.78 10.75 -6.69
C TYR A 428 -19.11 11.51 -6.61
N VAL A 429 -20.19 10.81 -6.88
CA VAL A 429 -21.55 11.29 -6.74
C VAL A 429 -22.29 10.30 -5.85
N SER A 430 -22.78 10.76 -4.70
CA SER A 430 -23.56 9.94 -3.77
C SER A 430 -24.92 9.60 -4.35
N SER A 431 -25.42 8.38 -4.08
CA SER A 431 -26.80 8.00 -4.34
C SER A 431 -27.78 8.52 -3.25
N ILE A 432 -27.24 9.02 -2.14
CA ILE A 432 -28.00 9.62 -1.03
C ILE A 432 -28.15 11.11 -1.33
N VAL A 433 -29.35 11.51 -1.81
CA VAL A 433 -29.61 12.90 -2.28
C VAL A 433 -30.87 13.52 -1.66
N ASP A 434 -31.80 12.70 -1.13
CA ASP A 434 -33.05 13.21 -0.54
C ASP A 434 -32.77 14.01 0.75
N PRO A 435 -33.28 15.25 0.90
CA PRO A 435 -33.07 16.08 2.09
C PRO A 435 -33.49 15.42 3.41
N ARG A 436 -34.43 14.48 3.39
CA ARG A 436 -34.88 13.74 4.58
C ARG A 436 -33.74 13.01 5.30
N TRP A 437 -32.70 12.60 4.58
CA TRP A 437 -31.50 12.02 5.19
C TRP A 437 -30.84 12.98 6.18
N ASN A 438 -30.75 14.25 5.84
CA ASN A 438 -30.18 15.27 6.73
C ASN A 438 -31.04 15.48 7.98
N GLU A 439 -32.39 15.45 7.82
CA GLU A 439 -33.32 15.60 8.93
C GLU A 439 -33.17 14.43 9.91
N ILE A 440 -33.14 13.19 9.40
CA ILE A 440 -32.96 12.00 10.22
C ILE A 440 -31.60 12.02 10.93
N ALA A 441 -30.52 12.41 10.23
CA ALA A 441 -29.18 12.40 10.78
C ALA A 441 -29.03 13.31 12.02
N THR A 442 -29.80 14.39 12.12
CA THR A 442 -29.67 15.36 13.24
C THR A 442 -30.04 14.80 14.60
N SER A 443 -30.94 13.82 14.65
CA SER A 443 -31.43 13.16 15.88
C SER A 443 -30.80 11.80 16.15
N HIS A 444 -29.90 11.32 15.26
CA HIS A 444 -29.33 9.98 15.35
C HIS A 444 -27.81 10.01 15.59
N SER A 445 -27.29 8.89 16.09
CA SER A 445 -25.85 8.68 16.40
C SER A 445 -25.24 7.48 15.68
N SER A 446 -26.05 6.66 15.01
CA SER A 446 -25.59 5.45 14.32
C SER A 446 -26.42 5.10 13.10
N VAL A 447 -25.78 4.48 12.11
CA VAL A 447 -26.39 3.81 10.97
C VAL A 447 -26.03 2.33 11.05
N VAL A 448 -27.04 1.49 11.00
CA VAL A 448 -26.91 0.04 11.11
C VAL A 448 -27.58 -0.61 9.88
N ILE A 449 -26.86 -1.51 9.22
CA ILE A 449 -27.43 -2.32 8.13
C ILE A 449 -27.80 -3.71 8.63
N TYR A 450 -28.82 -4.30 8.02
CA TYR A 450 -29.25 -5.69 8.27
C TYR A 450 -29.82 -6.34 7.00
N PRO A 451 -29.43 -7.59 6.67
CA PRO A 451 -28.26 -8.29 7.22
C PRO A 451 -26.95 -7.60 6.83
N ASN A 452 -25.91 -7.76 7.64
CA ASN A 452 -24.59 -7.19 7.40
C ASN A 452 -23.79 -8.06 6.39
N PHE A 453 -22.63 -7.61 5.97
CA PHE A 453 -21.81 -8.26 4.95
C PHE A 453 -20.33 -8.34 5.34
N ASP A 454 -19.60 -9.30 4.78
CA ASP A 454 -18.15 -9.37 4.82
C ASP A 454 -17.59 -9.55 3.40
N LEU A 455 -17.12 -8.44 2.80
CA LEU A 455 -16.54 -8.46 1.46
C LEU A 455 -15.21 -9.24 1.36
N GLN A 456 -14.59 -9.59 2.51
CA GLN A 456 -13.32 -10.33 2.53
C GLN A 456 -13.51 -11.85 2.35
N ILE A 457 -14.72 -12.36 2.51
CA ILE A 457 -15.02 -13.80 2.31
C ILE A 457 -15.11 -14.16 0.82
N GLY A 458 -15.13 -13.15 -0.08
CA GLY A 458 -15.10 -13.34 -1.53
C GLY A 458 -16.49 -13.46 -2.19
N GLU A 459 -17.49 -13.97 -1.48
CA GLU A 459 -18.86 -14.04 -1.99
C GLU A 459 -19.83 -13.54 -0.92
N VAL A 460 -20.42 -12.38 -1.17
CA VAL A 460 -21.58 -11.90 -0.41
C VAL A 460 -22.81 -12.45 -1.09
N THR A 461 -23.59 -13.25 -0.38
CA THR A 461 -24.77 -13.97 -0.92
C THR A 461 -26.07 -13.51 -0.25
N GLY A 462 -27.21 -13.92 -0.81
CA GLY A 462 -28.52 -13.60 -0.27
C GLY A 462 -28.81 -12.11 -0.22
N ASP A 463 -29.56 -11.69 0.78
CA ASP A 463 -30.01 -10.30 0.95
C ASP A 463 -28.85 -9.32 1.20
N ALA A 464 -27.76 -9.79 1.81
CA ALA A 464 -26.58 -8.95 2.05
C ALA A 464 -25.89 -8.48 0.75
N LYS A 465 -26.15 -9.13 -0.39
CA LYS A 465 -25.55 -8.78 -1.68
C LYS A 465 -25.87 -7.35 -2.14
N VAL A 466 -26.97 -6.80 -1.70
CA VAL A 466 -27.35 -5.40 -2.03
C VAL A 466 -26.31 -4.39 -1.57
N TRP A 467 -25.54 -4.71 -0.52
CA TRP A 467 -24.57 -3.79 0.06
C TRP A 467 -23.29 -3.67 -0.76
N VAL A 468 -22.98 -4.59 -1.66
CA VAL A 468 -21.77 -4.57 -2.48
C VAL A 468 -21.58 -3.22 -3.18
N ASP A 469 -22.68 -2.64 -3.69
CA ASP A 469 -22.65 -1.38 -4.42
C ASP A 469 -23.11 -0.17 -3.58
N ARG A 470 -23.74 -0.37 -2.43
CA ARG A 470 -24.42 0.69 -1.68
C ARG A 470 -23.78 1.06 -0.34
N TRP A 471 -22.96 0.19 0.24
CA TRP A 471 -22.41 0.40 1.58
C TRP A 471 -21.56 1.67 1.67
N PHE A 472 -20.87 2.00 0.58
CA PHE A 472 -19.95 3.15 0.58
C PHE A 472 -20.69 4.47 0.75
N ASP A 473 -21.83 4.66 0.07
CA ASP A 473 -22.67 5.85 0.21
C ASP A 473 -23.20 6.00 1.63
N LEU A 474 -23.65 4.91 2.26
CA LEU A 474 -24.09 4.92 3.65
C LEU A 474 -22.93 5.23 4.62
N ALA A 475 -21.74 4.66 4.40
CA ALA A 475 -20.58 4.94 5.23
C ALA A 475 -20.10 6.40 5.08
N LYS A 476 -20.16 6.93 3.84
CA LYS A 476 -19.88 8.35 3.58
C LYS A 476 -20.89 9.27 4.24
N PHE A 477 -22.17 8.96 4.13
CA PHE A 477 -23.24 9.66 4.85
C PHE A 477 -23.00 9.63 6.36
N ALA A 478 -22.69 8.45 6.91
CA ALA A 478 -22.43 8.31 8.34
C ALA A 478 -21.27 9.20 8.79
N VAL A 479 -20.14 9.19 8.08
CA VAL A 479 -19.01 10.05 8.47
C VAL A 479 -19.29 11.53 8.30
N ASP A 480 -20.08 11.94 7.32
CA ASP A 480 -20.42 13.35 7.13
C ASP A 480 -21.30 13.89 8.29
N HIS A 481 -22.13 13.04 8.88
CA HIS A 481 -23.06 13.38 9.96
C HIS A 481 -22.63 12.90 11.36
N ASP A 482 -21.36 12.52 11.55
CA ASP A 482 -20.82 12.05 12.85
C ASP A 482 -21.48 10.77 13.39
N LEU A 483 -22.07 9.95 12.52
CA LEU A 483 -22.72 8.70 12.88
C LEU A 483 -21.72 7.54 12.91
N SER A 484 -21.93 6.58 13.81
CA SER A 484 -21.19 5.31 13.81
C SER A 484 -21.87 4.28 12.90
N THR A 485 -21.09 3.28 12.45
CA THR A 485 -21.58 2.20 11.59
C THR A 485 -21.32 0.82 12.20
N ASN A 486 -22.17 -0.18 11.91
CA ASN A 486 -21.86 -1.59 12.19
C ASN A 486 -21.20 -2.30 10.99
N PHE A 487 -21.00 -1.61 9.89
CA PHE A 487 -20.53 -2.10 8.61
C PHE A 487 -19.38 -1.27 8.07
N GLY A 488 -18.66 -1.83 7.11
CA GLY A 488 -17.57 -1.17 6.38
C GLY A 488 -16.67 -2.17 5.69
N TYR A 489 -15.89 -1.72 4.72
CA TYR A 489 -14.83 -2.54 4.15
C TYR A 489 -13.62 -2.54 5.07
N VAL A 490 -13.17 -3.72 5.47
CA VAL A 490 -12.04 -3.92 6.36
C VAL A 490 -11.00 -4.84 5.72
N PRO A 491 -9.71 -4.66 6.02
CA PRO A 491 -8.66 -5.44 5.34
C PRO A 491 -8.59 -6.91 5.76
N ARG A 492 -9.39 -7.35 6.74
CA ARG A 492 -9.44 -8.71 7.25
C ARG A 492 -10.86 -9.15 7.56
N PRO A 493 -11.18 -10.45 7.42
CA PRO A 493 -12.51 -10.97 7.75
C PRO A 493 -12.91 -10.63 9.19
N LEU A 494 -14.18 -10.26 9.35
CA LEU A 494 -14.83 -9.97 10.63
C LEU A 494 -16.02 -10.92 10.86
N THR A 495 -15.93 -12.15 10.43
CA THR A 495 -17.04 -13.12 10.37
C THR A 495 -17.78 -13.26 11.70
N GLU A 496 -17.03 -13.46 12.81
CA GLU A 496 -17.63 -13.58 14.14
C GLU A 496 -18.33 -12.27 14.57
N TYR A 497 -17.67 -11.13 14.35
CA TYR A 497 -18.26 -9.82 14.67
C TYR A 497 -19.55 -9.58 13.87
N ILE A 498 -19.58 -9.92 12.58
CA ILE A 498 -20.76 -9.73 11.72
C ILE A 498 -21.90 -10.60 12.20
N ALA A 499 -21.64 -11.88 12.53
CA ALA A 499 -22.63 -12.77 13.08
C ALA A 499 -23.22 -12.25 14.41
N GLU A 500 -22.38 -11.81 15.35
CA GLU A 500 -22.82 -11.18 16.60
C GLU A 500 -23.68 -9.94 16.36
N GLN A 501 -23.31 -9.10 15.37
CA GLN A 501 -24.09 -7.90 15.04
C GLN A 501 -25.44 -8.27 14.41
N ASP A 502 -25.47 -9.23 13.52
CA ASP A 502 -26.72 -9.65 12.86
C ASP A 502 -27.69 -10.29 13.85
N GLU A 503 -27.23 -11.16 14.75
CA GLU A 503 -28.06 -11.73 15.82
C GLU A 503 -28.62 -10.63 16.73
N ARG A 504 -27.81 -9.65 17.12
CA ARG A 504 -28.25 -8.51 17.93
C ARG A 504 -29.30 -7.69 17.22
N VAL A 505 -29.03 -7.25 15.98
CA VAL A 505 -29.94 -6.41 15.19
C VAL A 505 -31.24 -7.14 14.92
N LEU A 506 -31.19 -8.43 14.60
CA LEU A 506 -32.38 -9.26 14.41
C LEU A 506 -33.24 -9.29 15.69
N SER A 507 -32.61 -9.54 16.84
CA SER A 507 -33.31 -9.54 18.13
C SER A 507 -33.98 -8.18 18.45
N GLU A 508 -33.27 -7.06 18.18
CA GLU A 508 -33.82 -5.71 18.34
C GLU A 508 -35.06 -5.49 17.44
N LEU A 509 -34.98 -5.90 16.18
CA LEU A 509 -36.08 -5.78 15.21
C LEU A 509 -37.28 -6.67 15.55
N GLU A 510 -37.05 -7.88 16.08
CA GLU A 510 -38.11 -8.84 16.43
C GLU A 510 -38.83 -8.48 17.74
N THR A 511 -38.08 -7.96 18.72
CA THR A 511 -38.65 -7.61 20.02
C THR A 511 -39.26 -6.19 20.05
N GLY A 512 -38.98 -5.38 19.04
CA GLY A 512 -39.36 -3.96 19.03
C GLY A 512 -38.52 -3.08 19.96
N SER A 513 -37.43 -3.61 20.53
CA SER A 513 -36.53 -2.91 21.45
C SER A 513 -35.38 -2.25 20.69
N LEU A 514 -35.71 -1.40 19.73
CA LEU A 514 -34.72 -0.71 18.91
C LEU A 514 -33.84 0.23 19.75
N TRP A 515 -32.56 0.32 19.40
CA TRP A 515 -31.65 1.24 20.05
C TRP A 515 -31.99 2.69 19.69
N PRO A 516 -32.22 3.56 20.69
CA PRO A 516 -32.48 4.97 20.45
C PRO A 516 -31.36 5.63 19.63
N GLY A 517 -31.73 6.60 18.78
CA GLY A 517 -30.78 7.33 17.94
C GLY A 517 -30.08 6.44 16.88
N THR A 518 -30.75 5.38 16.40
CA THR A 518 -30.22 4.48 15.38
C THR A 518 -31.07 4.47 14.11
N ILE A 519 -30.41 4.62 12.98
CA ILE A 519 -30.99 4.47 11.64
C ILE A 519 -30.73 3.03 11.20
N TYR A 520 -31.76 2.20 11.11
CA TYR A 520 -31.68 0.85 10.58
C TYR A 520 -31.95 0.88 9.07
N VAL A 521 -31.02 0.39 8.27
CA VAL A 521 -31.19 0.26 6.82
C VAL A 521 -31.28 -1.23 6.48
N LEU A 522 -32.40 -1.64 5.90
CA LEU A 522 -32.73 -3.03 5.65
C LEU A 522 -32.50 -3.39 4.17
N ALA A 523 -32.03 -4.61 3.91
CA ALA A 523 -31.54 -5.01 2.61
C ALA A 523 -32.60 -4.98 1.50
N ASN A 524 -33.84 -5.34 1.83
CA ASN A 524 -34.91 -5.42 0.84
C ASN A 524 -36.27 -5.06 1.43
N LYS A 525 -37.23 -4.88 0.53
CA LYS A 525 -38.58 -4.44 0.86
C LYS A 525 -39.36 -5.47 1.74
N SER A 526 -39.19 -6.75 1.52
CA SER A 526 -39.91 -7.77 2.30
C SER A 526 -39.45 -7.79 3.77
N VAL A 527 -38.15 -7.65 4.01
CA VAL A 527 -37.60 -7.54 5.35
C VAL A 527 -38.06 -6.23 6.02
N TRP A 528 -38.08 -5.14 5.27
CA TRP A 528 -38.54 -3.85 5.76
C TRP A 528 -40.06 -3.84 6.09
N GLU A 529 -40.91 -4.40 5.22
CA GLU A 529 -42.35 -4.50 5.49
C GLU A 529 -42.64 -5.32 6.74
N LYS A 530 -41.93 -6.46 6.92
CA LYS A 530 -42.04 -7.30 8.12
C LYS A 530 -41.79 -6.48 9.39
N PHE A 531 -40.68 -5.77 9.44
CA PHE A 531 -40.24 -5.09 10.64
C PHE A 531 -40.83 -3.68 10.82
N SER A 532 -41.28 -3.00 9.75
CA SER A 532 -41.97 -1.72 9.85
C SER A 532 -43.31 -1.81 10.58
N GLN A 533 -44.07 -2.90 10.38
CA GLN A 533 -45.32 -3.11 11.08
C GLN A 533 -45.11 -3.39 12.57
N SER A 534 -44.17 -4.27 12.91
CA SER A 534 -43.90 -4.64 14.31
C SER A 534 -43.27 -3.49 15.10
N ASN A 535 -42.49 -2.61 14.45
CA ASN A 535 -41.76 -1.50 15.09
C ASN A 535 -42.43 -0.13 14.91
N SER A 536 -43.68 -0.06 14.44
CA SER A 536 -44.38 1.21 14.14
C SER A 536 -44.50 2.18 15.33
N ARG A 537 -44.41 1.68 16.57
CA ARG A 537 -44.41 2.50 17.78
C ARG A 537 -43.07 3.12 18.10
N THR A 538 -41.97 2.44 17.75
CA THR A 538 -40.59 2.81 18.13
C THR A 538 -39.80 3.40 16.98
N ALA A 539 -40.24 3.26 15.73
CA ALA A 539 -39.56 3.81 14.57
C ALA A 539 -40.54 4.28 13.49
N ASP A 540 -40.10 5.25 12.71
CA ASP A 540 -40.73 5.67 11.47
C ASP A 540 -40.15 4.88 10.30
N ALA A 541 -41.05 4.29 9.50
CA ALA A 541 -40.69 3.50 8.33
C ALA A 541 -40.67 4.40 7.09
N LEU A 542 -39.52 4.47 6.43
CA LEU A 542 -39.27 5.37 5.31
C LEU A 542 -38.65 4.60 4.14
N GLU A 543 -39.07 4.94 2.93
CA GLU A 543 -38.38 4.58 1.69
C GLU A 543 -37.75 5.86 1.12
N ILE A 544 -36.41 5.92 1.08
CA ILE A 544 -35.65 7.12 0.71
C ILE A 544 -34.52 6.71 -0.23
N ASP A 545 -34.44 7.31 -1.40
CA ASP A 545 -33.42 7.03 -2.42
C ASP A 545 -33.24 5.53 -2.73
N GLY A 546 -34.34 4.75 -2.63
CA GLY A 546 -34.34 3.30 -2.80
C GLY A 546 -33.71 2.51 -1.64
N TYR A 547 -33.47 3.15 -0.50
CA TYR A 547 -33.13 2.51 0.77
C TYR A 547 -34.38 2.31 1.62
N PHE A 548 -34.45 1.18 2.30
CA PHE A 548 -35.53 0.80 3.22
C PHE A 548 -35.09 1.09 4.65
N VAL A 549 -35.64 2.12 5.25
CA VAL A 549 -35.16 2.71 6.50
C VAL A 549 -36.18 2.56 7.61
N LEU A 550 -35.70 2.22 8.82
CA LEU A 550 -36.42 2.43 10.06
C LEU A 550 -35.64 3.44 10.90
N SER A 551 -36.23 4.61 11.12
CA SER A 551 -35.67 5.70 11.90
C SER A 551 -36.26 5.65 13.30
N THR A 552 -35.45 5.43 14.34
CA THR A 552 -35.95 5.34 15.71
C THR A 552 -36.54 6.68 16.18
N LYS A 553 -37.64 6.60 16.93
CA LYS A 553 -38.24 7.76 17.59
C LYS A 553 -37.51 8.05 18.91
N ASP A 554 -37.37 9.29 19.25
CA ASP A 554 -36.82 9.73 20.54
C ASP A 554 -37.68 9.28 21.74
#